data_560fce3e3af60fe7fc83cd9b80715c35
#
_entry.id   560fce3e3af60fe7fc83cd9b80715c35
#
_cell.length_a   1.000
_cell.length_b   1.000
_cell.length_c   1.000
_cell.angle_alpha   90.00
_cell.angle_beta   90.00
_cell.angle_gamma   90.00
#
_symmetry.space_group_name_H-M   'P 1'
#
loop_
_entity.id
_entity.type
_entity.pdbx_description
1 polymer ?
#
loop_
_entity_poly.entity_id
_entity_poly.type
_entity_poly.pdbx_seq_one_letter_code
_entity_poly.pdbx_strand_id
1 'polypeptide(L)'
;MKQYPGYTLVKTEDCPEQHGVLTVLTHDVSGAAVLLVENDDNNKAFGIGFGTFPSDDTGVFHILEHSVLAGSEKYPVKSPFLQLLKSSMASFLNAMTFPDKTVYPFATPNETDFKNLMDVYLNAVFCPLAMVDKAVFEQEGWHRSADGTVSGVVYNEMQGALAAPDAQLENALERAMFPD
;
A
#
# COMPACT_ATOMS: atom_id res chain seq x y z
N MET A 1 -20.53 23.67 12.21
CA MET A 1 -19.64 23.12 11.15
C MET A 1 -18.59 22.26 11.81
N LYS A 2 -18.34 21.05 11.30
CA LYS A 2 -17.18 20.25 11.74
C LYS A 2 -15.90 21.04 11.42
N GLN A 3 -14.97 21.10 12.37
CA GLN A 3 -13.66 21.72 12.16
C GLN A 3 -12.64 20.60 11.94
N TYR A 4 -11.74 20.82 11.01
CA TYR A 4 -10.66 19.89 10.66
C TYR A 4 -9.31 20.62 10.83
N PRO A 5 -8.76 20.70 12.06
CA PRO A 5 -7.50 21.42 12.30
C PRO A 5 -6.36 20.87 11.45
N GLY A 6 -5.66 21.75 10.73
CA GLY A 6 -4.58 21.38 9.79
C GLY A 6 -5.04 20.93 8.42
N TYR A 7 -6.35 21.05 8.13
CA TYR A 7 -6.91 20.70 6.83
C TYR A 7 -7.89 21.76 6.34
N THR A 8 -7.83 22.07 5.07
CA THR A 8 -8.77 22.95 4.37
C THR A 8 -9.89 22.11 3.75
N LEU A 9 -11.14 22.47 4.07
CA LEU A 9 -12.33 21.85 3.46
C LEU A 9 -12.46 22.29 1.99
N VAL A 10 -12.45 21.34 1.08
CA VAL A 10 -12.65 21.59 -0.36
C VAL A 10 -14.11 21.51 -0.72
N LYS A 11 -14.78 20.41 -0.36
CA LYS A 11 -16.21 20.21 -0.59
C LYS A 11 -16.81 19.17 0.35
N THR A 12 -18.12 19.22 0.49
CA THR A 12 -18.95 18.16 1.07
C THR A 12 -20.11 17.92 0.12
N GLU A 13 -20.37 16.67 -0.20
CA GLU A 13 -21.44 16.29 -1.11
C GLU A 13 -22.10 14.95 -0.66
N ASP A 14 -23.37 14.81 -0.97
CA ASP A 14 -24.07 13.55 -0.78
C ASP A 14 -23.52 12.50 -1.77
N CYS A 15 -23.33 11.28 -1.28
CA CYS A 15 -22.88 10.13 -2.06
C CYS A 15 -23.92 9.00 -1.93
N PRO A 16 -25.02 9.06 -2.71
CA PRO A 16 -26.13 8.12 -2.59
C PRO A 16 -25.71 6.66 -2.85
N GLU A 17 -24.75 6.43 -3.73
CA GLU A 17 -24.22 5.10 -4.06
C GLU A 17 -23.54 4.43 -2.86
N GLN A 18 -23.03 5.22 -1.92
CA GLN A 18 -22.39 4.76 -0.69
C GLN A 18 -23.29 4.95 0.55
N HIS A 19 -24.54 5.34 0.37
CA HIS A 19 -25.50 5.64 1.45
C HIS A 19 -24.91 6.62 2.48
N GLY A 20 -24.19 7.66 2.03
CA GLY A 20 -23.43 8.51 2.94
C GLY A 20 -23.08 9.89 2.39
N VAL A 21 -22.18 10.53 3.09
CA VAL A 21 -21.66 11.87 2.78
C VAL A 21 -20.16 11.80 2.54
N LEU A 22 -19.70 12.33 1.42
CA LEU A 22 -18.29 12.50 1.09
C LEU A 22 -17.83 13.91 1.50
N THR A 23 -16.78 13.97 2.30
CA THR A 23 -16.06 15.20 2.62
C THR A 23 -14.65 15.12 2.03
N VAL A 24 -14.28 16.11 1.23
CA VAL A 24 -12.96 16.24 0.61
C VAL A 24 -12.18 17.33 1.33
N LEU A 25 -11.00 17.02 1.80
CA LEU A 25 -10.10 17.90 2.50
C LEU A 25 -8.73 17.93 1.80
N THR A 26 -7.99 19.02 1.99
CA THR A 26 -6.58 19.12 1.64
C THR A 26 -5.79 19.36 2.91
N HIS A 27 -4.73 18.59 3.14
CA HIS A 27 -3.81 18.80 4.25
C HIS A 27 -2.99 20.08 4.01
N ASP A 28 -3.04 21.04 4.94
CA ASP A 28 -2.54 22.40 4.73
C ASP A 28 -1.02 22.47 4.49
N VAL A 29 -0.25 21.51 5.03
CA VAL A 29 1.21 21.52 4.91
C VAL A 29 1.69 20.76 3.68
N SER A 30 1.16 19.55 3.43
CA SER A 30 1.66 18.67 2.36
C SER A 30 0.87 18.78 1.06
N GLY A 31 -0.33 19.39 1.08
CA GLY A 31 -1.24 19.37 -0.07
C GLY A 31 -1.92 18.03 -0.33
N ALA A 32 -1.71 17.03 0.53
CA ALA A 32 -2.33 15.71 0.36
C ALA A 32 -3.86 15.79 0.42
N ALA A 33 -4.52 15.12 -0.52
CA ALA A 33 -5.97 14.99 -0.50
C ALA A 33 -6.41 13.96 0.54
N VAL A 34 -7.46 14.30 1.29
CA VAL A 34 -8.09 13.38 2.25
C VAL A 34 -9.57 13.27 1.92
N LEU A 35 -10.04 12.04 1.77
CA LEU A 35 -11.43 11.69 1.51
C LEU A 35 -12.02 11.04 2.76
N LEU A 36 -13.07 11.62 3.30
CA LEU A 36 -13.83 11.04 4.41
C LEU A 36 -15.21 10.67 3.89
N VAL A 37 -15.55 9.39 3.97
CA VAL A 37 -16.89 8.88 3.66
C VAL A 37 -17.57 8.49 4.97
N GLU A 38 -18.66 9.16 5.30
CA GLU A 38 -19.50 8.83 6.48
C GLU A 38 -20.77 8.17 5.97
N ASN A 39 -20.93 6.88 6.24
CA ASN A 39 -22.08 6.07 5.82
C ASN A 39 -22.57 5.16 6.96
N ASP A 40 -23.56 4.31 6.67
CA ASP A 40 -24.16 3.37 7.62
C ASP A 40 -23.48 1.99 7.66
N ASP A 41 -22.37 1.79 6.93
CA ASP A 41 -21.61 0.55 6.97
C ASP A 41 -20.86 0.39 8.33
N ASN A 42 -20.98 -0.78 8.91
CA ASN A 42 -20.25 -1.11 10.12
C ASN A 42 -18.75 -1.35 9.89
N ASN A 43 -18.36 -1.67 8.66
CA ASN A 43 -16.99 -1.95 8.30
C ASN A 43 -16.25 -0.63 8.04
N LYS A 44 -15.24 -0.36 8.84
CA LYS A 44 -14.40 0.85 8.73
C LYS A 44 -13.25 0.57 7.79
N ALA A 45 -13.15 1.34 6.72
CA ALA A 45 -12.07 1.23 5.75
C ALA A 45 -11.09 2.41 5.88
N PHE A 46 -9.82 2.12 5.68
CA PHE A 46 -8.74 3.09 5.56
C PHE A 46 -7.91 2.74 4.33
N GLY A 47 -7.37 3.75 3.66
CA GLY A 47 -6.38 3.56 2.61
C GLY A 47 -5.49 4.78 2.51
N ILE A 48 -4.19 4.55 2.36
CA ILE A 48 -3.22 5.58 2.01
C ILE A 48 -2.57 5.19 0.69
N GLY A 49 -2.50 6.15 -0.24
CA GLY A 49 -2.00 5.93 -1.59
C GLY A 49 -1.02 6.99 -2.03
N PHE A 50 -0.11 6.58 -2.90
CA PHE A 50 0.93 7.42 -3.50
C PHE A 50 0.92 7.24 -5.02
N GLY A 51 1.13 8.33 -5.76
CA GLY A 51 1.47 8.24 -7.18
C GLY A 51 2.86 7.65 -7.33
N THR A 52 2.95 6.48 -7.96
CA THR A 52 4.21 5.74 -8.17
C THR A 52 4.33 5.39 -9.65
N PHE A 53 4.93 6.30 -10.41
CA PHE A 53 5.10 6.14 -11.87
C PHE A 53 6.47 5.53 -12.14
N PRO A 54 6.56 4.24 -12.57
CA PRO A 54 7.84 3.62 -12.87
C PRO A 54 8.48 4.28 -14.09
N SER A 55 9.79 4.43 -14.05
CA SER A 55 10.60 4.91 -15.19
C SER A 55 11.31 3.77 -15.93
N ASP A 56 11.20 2.54 -15.41
CA ASP A 56 11.86 1.35 -15.94
C ASP A 56 11.19 0.06 -15.43
N ASP A 57 11.66 -1.08 -15.91
CA ASP A 57 11.16 -2.43 -15.58
C ASP A 57 11.84 -3.03 -14.31
N THR A 58 12.48 -2.24 -13.46
CA THR A 58 13.20 -2.76 -12.26
C THR A 58 12.26 -3.25 -11.15
N GLY A 59 10.98 -2.91 -11.22
CA GLY A 59 9.99 -3.29 -10.21
C GLY A 59 10.13 -2.55 -8.88
N VAL A 60 10.80 -1.38 -8.89
CA VAL A 60 11.16 -0.63 -7.68
C VAL A 60 9.97 -0.35 -6.76
N PHE A 61 8.81 0.00 -7.31
CA PHE A 61 7.63 0.30 -6.49
C PHE A 61 6.99 -0.93 -5.87
N HIS A 62 7.02 -2.09 -6.53
CA HIS A 62 6.58 -3.36 -5.96
C HIS A 62 7.53 -3.80 -4.83
N ILE A 63 8.84 -3.68 -5.05
CA ILE A 63 9.83 -3.94 -3.99
C ILE A 63 9.64 -2.99 -2.81
N LEU A 64 9.37 -1.71 -3.06
CA LEU A 64 9.11 -0.73 -2.02
C LEU A 64 7.82 -1.05 -1.24
N GLU A 65 6.77 -1.48 -1.93
CA GLU A 65 5.51 -1.90 -1.31
C GLU A 65 5.74 -2.98 -0.24
N HIS A 66 6.43 -4.06 -0.60
CA HIS A 66 6.78 -5.13 0.34
C HIS A 66 7.70 -4.63 1.46
N SER A 67 8.73 -3.86 1.09
CA SER A 67 9.75 -3.37 2.02
C SER A 67 9.18 -2.44 3.09
N VAL A 68 8.21 -1.62 2.75
CA VAL A 68 7.50 -0.70 3.68
C VAL A 68 6.79 -1.49 4.79
N LEU A 69 6.18 -2.64 4.46
CA LEU A 69 5.44 -3.47 5.40
C LEU A 69 6.31 -4.49 6.15
N ALA A 70 7.60 -4.55 5.84
CA ALA A 70 8.54 -5.49 6.48
C ALA A 70 8.96 -5.10 7.90
N GLY A 71 8.67 -3.86 8.32
CA GLY A 71 8.92 -3.33 9.65
C GLY A 71 9.02 -1.81 9.65
N SER A 72 8.89 -1.20 10.82
CA SER A 72 8.96 0.25 10.97
C SER A 72 9.66 0.67 12.26
N GLU A 73 9.96 1.95 12.40
CA GLU A 73 10.65 2.50 13.57
C GLU A 73 9.93 2.14 14.88
N LYS A 74 8.62 2.34 14.93
CA LYS A 74 7.81 2.03 16.12
C LYS A 74 7.57 0.53 16.29
N TYR A 75 7.53 -0.22 15.21
CA TYR A 75 7.29 -1.66 15.17
C TYR A 75 8.46 -2.41 14.50
N PRO A 76 9.63 -2.47 15.17
CA PRO A 76 10.84 -3.06 14.61
C PRO A 76 10.83 -4.59 14.73
N VAL A 77 9.70 -5.21 14.34
CA VAL A 77 9.51 -6.66 14.36
C VAL A 77 9.53 -7.20 12.94
N LYS A 78 9.99 -8.44 12.80
CA LYS A 78 10.01 -9.10 11.49
C LYS A 78 8.59 -9.30 10.97
N SER A 79 8.30 -8.73 9.80
CA SER A 79 7.03 -8.87 9.07
C SER A 79 5.79 -8.58 9.93
N PRO A 80 5.63 -7.34 10.46
CA PRO A 80 4.46 -6.96 11.25
C PRO A 80 3.15 -7.20 10.48
N PHE A 81 3.16 -7.03 9.16
CA PHE A 81 2.01 -7.30 8.29
C PHE A 81 1.51 -8.76 8.42
N LEU A 82 2.42 -9.74 8.39
CA LEU A 82 2.04 -11.15 8.57
C LEU A 82 1.51 -11.46 9.98
N GLN A 83 1.95 -10.70 10.99
CA GLN A 83 1.40 -10.82 12.34
C GLN A 83 -0.01 -10.25 12.40
N LEU A 84 -0.25 -9.10 11.77
CA LEU A 84 -1.58 -8.50 11.68
C LEU A 84 -2.59 -9.41 10.96
N LEU A 85 -2.19 -10.04 9.85
CA LEU A 85 -3.02 -11.03 9.15
C LEU A 85 -3.51 -12.18 10.04
N LYS A 86 -2.76 -12.52 11.09
CA LYS A 86 -3.09 -13.61 12.02
C LYS A 86 -3.81 -13.17 13.29
N SER A 87 -3.68 -11.91 13.68
CA SER A 87 -4.09 -11.43 14.99
C SER A 87 -5.14 -10.32 14.96
N SER A 88 -5.30 -9.61 13.86
CA SER A 88 -6.31 -8.56 13.71
C SER A 88 -7.69 -9.13 13.40
N MET A 89 -8.72 -8.32 13.60
CA MET A 89 -10.09 -8.58 13.19
C MET A 89 -10.41 -8.01 11.81
N ALA A 90 -9.38 -7.73 11.01
CA ALA A 90 -9.53 -7.14 9.68
C ALA A 90 -10.37 -8.04 8.78
N SER A 91 -11.37 -7.46 8.13
CA SER A 91 -12.11 -8.07 7.03
C SER A 91 -11.35 -8.00 5.70
N PHE A 92 -10.43 -7.01 5.60
CA PHE A 92 -9.52 -6.83 4.48
C PHE A 92 -8.21 -6.21 4.99
N LEU A 93 -7.09 -6.72 4.52
CA LEU A 93 -5.75 -6.23 4.84
C LEU A 93 -4.84 -6.51 3.65
N ASN A 94 -4.29 -5.46 3.02
CA ASN A 94 -3.48 -5.62 1.83
C ASN A 94 -2.51 -4.45 1.61
N ALA A 95 -1.64 -4.62 0.62
CA ALA A 95 -0.93 -3.59 -0.10
C ALA A 95 -0.99 -3.94 -1.59
N MET A 96 -1.01 -2.96 -2.46
CA MET A 96 -1.20 -3.16 -3.90
C MET A 96 -0.43 -2.11 -4.69
N THR A 97 0.41 -2.57 -5.62
CA THR A 97 1.09 -1.72 -6.60
C THR A 97 0.41 -1.86 -7.95
N PHE A 98 -0.06 -0.74 -8.47
CA PHE A 98 -0.65 -0.57 -9.78
C PHE A 98 0.34 0.13 -10.72
N PRO A 99 0.08 0.24 -12.02
CA PRO A 99 0.98 0.91 -12.96
C PRO A 99 1.29 2.37 -12.63
N ASP A 100 0.38 3.07 -11.93
CA ASP A 100 0.46 4.51 -11.67
C ASP A 100 0.43 4.88 -10.17
N LYS A 101 0.20 3.91 -9.28
CA LYS A 101 0.04 4.15 -7.85
C LYS A 101 0.32 2.93 -7.00
N THR A 102 0.69 3.16 -5.74
CA THR A 102 0.75 2.12 -4.70
C THR A 102 -0.19 2.49 -3.57
N VAL A 103 -0.99 1.54 -3.10
CA VAL A 103 -2.03 1.77 -2.09
C VAL A 103 -1.88 0.75 -0.96
N TYR A 104 -2.04 1.21 0.27
CA TYR A 104 -2.02 0.40 1.49
C TYR A 104 -3.39 0.46 2.18
N PRO A 105 -4.33 -0.41 1.80
CA PRO A 105 -5.68 -0.42 2.35
C PRO A 105 -5.87 -1.46 3.43
N PHE A 106 -6.79 -1.18 4.35
CA PHE A 106 -7.37 -2.18 5.24
C PHE A 106 -8.82 -1.84 5.59
N ALA A 107 -9.56 -2.84 6.07
CA ALA A 107 -10.90 -2.67 6.61
C ALA A 107 -11.12 -3.60 7.79
N THR A 108 -11.89 -3.12 8.79
CA THR A 108 -12.27 -3.89 9.97
C THR A 108 -13.58 -3.37 10.55
N PRO A 109 -14.47 -4.23 11.05
CA PRO A 109 -15.68 -3.81 11.77
C PRO A 109 -15.39 -3.30 13.20
N ASN A 110 -14.21 -3.57 13.74
CA ASN A 110 -13.85 -3.24 15.12
C ASN A 110 -13.12 -1.90 15.21
N GLU A 111 -13.64 -0.97 16.00
CA GLU A 111 -13.07 0.38 16.12
C GLU A 111 -11.69 0.41 16.79
N THR A 112 -11.44 -0.43 17.77
CA THR A 112 -10.13 -0.50 18.43
C THR A 112 -9.08 -1.07 17.48
N ASP A 113 -9.43 -2.12 16.76
CA ASP A 113 -8.59 -2.72 15.75
C ASP A 113 -8.29 -1.74 14.60
N PHE A 114 -9.30 -0.97 14.16
CA PHE A 114 -9.13 0.09 13.16
C PHE A 114 -8.05 1.11 13.55
N LYS A 115 -8.09 1.59 14.81
CA LYS A 115 -7.09 2.55 15.31
C LYS A 115 -5.69 1.92 15.39
N ASN A 116 -5.60 0.67 15.81
CA ASN A 116 -4.34 -0.07 15.88
C ASN A 116 -3.75 -0.31 14.49
N LEU A 117 -4.56 -0.76 13.54
CA LEU A 117 -4.15 -0.97 12.15
C LEU A 117 -3.69 0.35 11.51
N MET A 118 -4.44 1.44 11.72
CA MET A 118 -4.08 2.76 11.21
C MET A 118 -2.72 3.21 11.75
N ASP A 119 -2.46 3.05 13.05
CA ASP A 119 -1.18 3.42 13.66
C ASP A 119 -0.02 2.59 13.10
N VAL A 120 -0.20 1.28 12.90
CA VAL A 120 0.82 0.42 12.28
C VAL A 120 1.06 0.80 10.81
N TYR A 121 0.01 0.99 10.01
CA TYR A 121 0.14 1.33 8.60
C TYR A 121 0.77 2.71 8.38
N LEU A 122 0.35 3.71 9.13
CA LEU A 122 0.93 5.06 9.04
C LEU A 122 2.41 5.05 9.45
N ASN A 123 2.77 4.32 10.51
CA ASN A 123 4.15 4.23 10.91
C ASN A 123 5.00 3.45 9.89
N ALA A 124 4.47 2.36 9.33
CA ALA A 124 5.14 1.60 8.27
C ALA A 124 5.42 2.48 7.04
N VAL A 125 4.42 3.23 6.58
CA VAL A 125 4.51 4.04 5.36
C VAL A 125 5.42 5.26 5.54
N PHE A 126 5.40 5.92 6.70
CA PHE A 126 6.18 7.15 6.92
C PHE A 126 7.56 6.93 7.57
N CYS A 127 7.76 5.82 8.28
CA CYS A 127 8.98 5.51 8.99
C CYS A 127 9.40 4.05 8.81
N PRO A 128 9.51 3.55 7.54
CA PRO A 128 9.85 2.15 7.30
C PRO A 128 11.30 1.85 7.66
N LEU A 129 11.57 0.66 8.21
CA LEU A 129 12.94 0.18 8.46
C LEU A 129 13.76 0.05 7.18
N ALA A 130 13.13 -0.16 6.04
CA ALA A 130 13.79 -0.23 4.74
C ALA A 130 14.66 0.99 4.41
N MET A 131 14.38 2.15 5.02
CA MET A 131 15.19 3.37 4.83
C MET A 131 16.55 3.32 5.53
N VAL A 132 16.71 2.46 6.53
CA VAL A 132 17.90 2.40 7.38
C VAL A 132 18.52 1.01 7.45
N ASP A 133 17.80 -0.02 7.07
CA ASP A 133 18.26 -1.42 7.10
C ASP A 133 18.21 -2.06 5.71
N LYS A 134 19.39 -2.21 5.11
CA LYS A 134 19.56 -2.85 3.79
C LYS A 134 19.05 -4.30 3.75
N ALA A 135 19.04 -5.01 4.86
CA ALA A 135 18.61 -6.40 4.92
C ALA A 135 17.12 -6.54 4.54
N VAL A 136 16.31 -5.51 4.78
CA VAL A 136 14.91 -5.47 4.35
C VAL A 136 14.82 -5.52 2.83
N PHE A 137 15.60 -4.68 2.13
CA PHE A 137 15.62 -4.71 0.66
C PHE A 137 16.16 -6.05 0.14
N GLU A 138 17.21 -6.59 0.72
CA GLU A 138 17.80 -7.87 0.29
C GLU A 138 16.82 -9.04 0.47
N GLN A 139 15.97 -9.00 1.50
CA GLN A 139 14.93 -9.99 1.73
C GLN A 139 13.74 -9.81 0.76
N GLU A 140 13.17 -8.61 0.71
CA GLU A 140 11.92 -8.35 -0.02
C GLU A 140 12.15 -8.20 -1.52
N GLY A 141 13.17 -7.46 -1.93
CA GLY A 141 13.52 -7.23 -3.33
C GLY A 141 14.29 -8.40 -3.94
N TRP A 142 15.61 -8.30 -3.86
CA TRP A 142 16.50 -9.36 -4.32
C TRP A 142 17.89 -9.26 -3.71
N HIS A 143 18.58 -10.37 -3.68
CA HIS A 143 20.01 -10.46 -3.37
C HIS A 143 20.67 -11.57 -4.18
N ARG A 144 22.00 -11.50 -4.29
CA ARG A 144 22.82 -12.52 -4.94
C ARG A 144 23.59 -13.31 -3.88
N SER A 145 23.41 -14.61 -3.85
CA SER A 145 24.14 -15.54 -3.00
C SER A 145 25.57 -15.77 -3.49
N ALA A 146 26.42 -16.37 -2.65
CA ALA A 146 27.83 -16.65 -2.98
C ALA A 146 28.01 -17.58 -4.19
N ASP A 147 27.06 -18.45 -4.48
CA ASP A 147 27.02 -19.33 -5.64
C ASP A 147 26.52 -18.64 -6.92
N GLY A 148 26.17 -17.35 -6.85
CA GLY A 148 25.66 -16.56 -7.97
C GLY A 148 24.14 -16.59 -8.14
N THR A 149 23.42 -17.40 -7.34
CA THR A 149 21.96 -17.46 -7.38
C THR A 149 21.33 -16.13 -6.95
N VAL A 150 20.32 -15.68 -7.69
CA VAL A 150 19.50 -14.51 -7.33
C VAL A 150 18.21 -14.99 -6.71
N SER A 151 17.83 -14.40 -5.56
CA SER A 151 16.59 -14.68 -4.85
C SER A 151 16.10 -13.44 -4.09
N GLY A 152 14.81 -13.43 -3.75
CA GLY A 152 14.13 -12.37 -3.02
C GLY A 152 12.63 -12.59 -3.12
N VAL A 153 11.84 -12.01 -2.23
CA VAL A 153 10.38 -12.27 -2.20
C VAL A 153 9.75 -11.79 -3.50
N VAL A 154 9.88 -10.51 -3.83
CA VAL A 154 9.30 -9.93 -5.06
C VAL A 154 9.93 -10.53 -6.31
N TYR A 155 11.25 -10.75 -6.33
CA TYR A 155 11.92 -11.39 -7.46
C TYR A 155 11.33 -12.78 -7.78
N ASN A 156 11.15 -13.62 -6.76
CA ASN A 156 10.62 -14.97 -6.94
C ASN A 156 9.13 -14.95 -7.31
N GLU A 157 8.35 -14.03 -6.73
CA GLU A 157 6.95 -13.82 -7.05
C GLU A 157 6.77 -13.43 -8.51
N MET A 158 7.50 -12.42 -8.98
CA MET A 158 7.43 -11.96 -10.37
C MET A 158 7.94 -13.00 -11.36
N GLN A 159 9.00 -13.75 -11.00
CA GLN A 159 9.46 -14.87 -11.82
C GLN A 159 8.35 -15.92 -12.00
N GLY A 160 7.61 -16.23 -10.93
CA GLY A 160 6.47 -17.15 -11.00
C GLY A 160 5.30 -16.60 -11.80
N ALA A 161 4.92 -15.35 -11.56
CA ALA A 161 3.79 -14.70 -12.24
C ALA A 161 4.03 -14.55 -13.76
N LEU A 162 5.25 -14.18 -14.16
CA LEU A 162 5.61 -13.98 -15.56
C LEU A 162 5.98 -15.28 -16.32
N ALA A 163 6.09 -16.41 -15.63
CA ALA A 163 6.39 -17.69 -16.27
C ALA A 163 5.19 -18.28 -17.04
N ALA A 164 3.97 -17.90 -16.72
CA ALA A 164 2.77 -18.41 -17.37
C ALA A 164 2.68 -17.92 -18.83
N PRO A 165 2.33 -18.81 -19.79
CA PRO A 165 2.20 -18.41 -21.20
C PRO A 165 1.22 -17.27 -21.45
N ASP A 166 0.10 -17.24 -20.71
CA ASP A 166 -0.91 -16.20 -20.81
C ASP A 166 -0.36 -14.84 -20.37
N ALA A 167 0.40 -14.78 -19.26
CA ALA A 167 1.05 -13.56 -18.81
C ALA A 167 2.10 -13.05 -19.80
N GLN A 168 2.83 -13.95 -20.45
CA GLN A 168 3.77 -13.57 -21.51
C GLN A 168 3.04 -12.99 -22.73
N LEU A 169 1.90 -13.58 -23.10
CA LEU A 169 1.07 -13.08 -24.19
C LEU A 169 0.48 -11.70 -23.86
N GLU A 170 -0.07 -11.52 -22.66
CA GLU A 170 -0.62 -10.23 -22.20
C GLU A 170 0.45 -9.14 -22.25
N ASN A 171 1.63 -9.37 -21.67
CA ASN A 171 2.75 -8.42 -21.73
C ASN A 171 3.18 -8.09 -23.17
N ALA A 172 3.22 -9.08 -24.06
CA ALA A 172 3.56 -8.85 -25.45
C ALA A 172 2.50 -8.02 -26.19
N LEU A 173 1.23 -8.25 -25.88
CA LEU A 173 0.11 -7.46 -26.42
C LEU A 173 0.12 -6.02 -25.91
N GLU A 174 0.31 -5.81 -24.61
CA GLU A 174 0.40 -4.47 -24.04
C GLU A 174 1.52 -3.64 -24.69
N ARG A 175 2.72 -4.21 -24.78
CA ARG A 175 3.86 -3.55 -25.45
C ARG A 175 3.61 -3.26 -26.94
N ALA A 176 2.85 -4.11 -27.60
CA ALA A 176 2.51 -3.91 -29.02
C ALA A 176 1.42 -2.85 -29.23
N MET A 177 0.46 -2.76 -28.29
CA MET A 177 -0.67 -1.84 -28.36
C MET A 177 -0.33 -0.44 -27.84
N PHE A 178 0.55 -0.37 -26.84
CA PHE A 178 0.96 0.87 -26.16
C PHE A 178 2.49 0.97 -26.14
N PRO A 179 3.12 1.14 -27.31
CA PRO A 179 4.56 1.36 -27.35
C PRO A 179 4.88 2.72 -26.73
N ASP A 180 5.87 2.77 -25.81
CA ASP A 180 6.40 4.01 -25.22
C ASP A 180 7.06 4.91 -26.27
#